data_8e74b1f3693ce9aebcdfe9061dc7743f
#
_entry.id   8e74b1f3693ce9aebcdfe9061dc7743f
#
_cell.length_a   1.000
_cell.length_b   1.000
_cell.length_c   1.000
_cell.angle_alpha   90.00
_cell.angle_beta   90.00
_cell.angle_gamma   90.00
#
_symmetry.space_group_name_H-M   'P 1'
#
loop_
_entity.id
_entity.type
_entity.pdbx_description
1 polymer ?
#
loop_
_entity_poly.entity_id
_entity_poly.type
_entity_poly.pdbx_seq_one_letter_code
_entity_poly.pdbx_strand_id
1 'polypeptide(L)'
;FDSSQPQLLQQNEQAPSMKVTNLSPADARAVYKSTAYDLRRYKRLQLFAHAEAPIEDEASLSNGDFSVFIRLGSDYKNNYYEYEVPMELTPHSSILYNTNNSADQEKVWPMANKLDFSLEALTDLKLERNKLKRQGQGNVSYTAVYAKNDPDNPRNRISIVGNPSLAEVKVIMIGVRNN
;
A
#
# COMPACT_ATOMS: atom_id res chain seq x y z
N PHE A 1 43.21 -1.33 11.80
CA PHE A 1 41.94 -0.65 12.13
C PHE A 1 42.16 0.83 11.89
N ASP A 2 41.54 1.36 10.83
CA ASP A 2 41.57 2.77 10.49
C ASP A 2 40.46 3.46 11.29
N SER A 3 40.82 4.25 12.28
CA SER A 3 39.91 4.97 13.17
C SER A 3 39.28 6.22 12.54
N SER A 4 39.49 6.46 11.24
CA SER A 4 39.02 7.61 10.50
C SER A 4 37.68 7.37 9.73
N GLN A 5 37.16 6.15 9.74
CA GLN A 5 35.84 5.91 9.15
C GLN A 5 34.75 6.38 10.11
N PRO A 6 33.84 7.28 9.67
CA PRO A 6 32.70 7.61 10.48
C PRO A 6 31.93 6.30 10.77
N GLN A 7 31.64 6.06 12.05
CA GLN A 7 30.74 4.98 12.43
C GLN A 7 29.46 5.16 11.60
N LEU A 8 29.27 4.28 10.62
CA LEU A 8 27.96 4.12 9.99
C LEU A 8 27.02 3.81 11.14
N LEU A 9 26.21 4.78 11.52
CA LEU A 9 25.04 4.56 12.36
C LEU A 9 24.27 3.44 11.66
N GLN A 10 24.34 2.23 12.18
CA GLN A 10 23.43 1.17 11.78
C GLN A 10 22.04 1.70 12.11
N GLN A 11 21.37 2.25 11.11
CA GLN A 11 19.96 2.53 11.22
C GLN A 11 19.30 1.16 11.42
N ASN A 12 18.80 0.94 12.61
CA ASN A 12 17.99 -0.22 12.92
C ASN A 12 16.68 -0.05 12.12
N GLU A 13 16.66 -0.54 10.90
CA GLU A 13 15.45 -0.59 10.09
C GLU A 13 14.50 -1.59 10.74
N GLN A 14 13.46 -1.07 11.38
CA GLN A 14 12.39 -1.88 11.94
C GLN A 14 11.24 -1.91 10.94
N ALA A 15 10.96 -3.11 10.43
CA ALA A 15 9.76 -3.34 9.62
C ALA A 15 8.62 -3.83 10.53
N PRO A 16 7.43 -3.22 10.48
CA PRO A 16 6.27 -3.77 11.18
C PRO A 16 5.83 -5.06 10.50
N SER A 17 5.50 -6.07 11.31
CA SER A 17 4.91 -7.32 10.86
C SER A 17 3.44 -7.37 11.29
N MET A 18 2.57 -7.79 10.38
CA MET A 18 1.13 -7.95 10.64
C MET A 18 0.72 -9.38 10.29
N LYS A 19 0.30 -10.14 11.31
CA LYS A 19 -0.33 -11.45 11.10
C LYS A 19 -1.85 -11.27 11.09
N VAL A 20 -2.49 -11.69 10.00
CA VAL A 20 -3.94 -11.63 9.82
C VAL A 20 -4.45 -13.05 9.63
N THR A 21 -5.48 -13.44 10.39
CA THR A 21 -6.11 -14.77 10.33
C THR A 21 -7.63 -14.62 10.26
N ASN A 22 -8.30 -15.59 9.63
CA ASN A 22 -9.77 -15.67 9.56
C ASN A 22 -10.41 -14.40 8.98
N LEU A 23 -9.82 -13.81 7.95
CA LEU A 23 -10.34 -12.66 7.27
C LEU A 23 -11.37 -13.10 6.23
N SER A 24 -12.63 -12.70 6.39
CA SER A 24 -13.69 -13.00 5.42
C SER A 24 -13.44 -12.30 4.08
N PRO A 25 -13.98 -12.84 2.96
CA PRO A 25 -13.89 -12.16 1.66
C PRO A 25 -14.40 -10.71 1.74
N ALA A 26 -13.71 -9.80 1.11
CA ALA A 26 -13.93 -8.36 1.10
C ALA A 26 -13.70 -7.63 2.44
N ASP A 27 -13.37 -8.35 3.52
CA ASP A 27 -12.99 -7.74 4.79
C ASP A 27 -11.53 -7.27 4.78
N ALA A 28 -11.21 -6.36 5.70
CA ALA A 28 -9.86 -5.84 5.90
C ALA A 28 -9.49 -5.72 7.36
N ARG A 29 -8.21 -5.81 7.65
CA ARG A 29 -7.62 -5.44 8.93
C ARG A 29 -6.49 -4.47 8.70
N ALA A 30 -6.38 -3.47 9.55
CA ALA A 30 -5.41 -2.40 9.38
C ALA A 30 -4.93 -1.83 10.71
N VAL A 31 -3.75 -1.24 10.66
CA VAL A 31 -3.21 -0.39 11.71
C VAL A 31 -3.11 1.05 11.19
N TYR A 32 -3.25 2.02 12.06
CA TYR A 32 -3.12 3.41 11.68
C TYR A 32 -2.29 4.21 12.68
N LYS A 33 -1.73 5.30 12.19
CA LYS A 33 -1.00 6.28 12.99
C LYS A 33 -1.57 7.67 12.74
N SER A 34 -1.80 8.41 13.83
CA SER A 34 -2.10 9.83 13.72
C SER A 34 -0.83 10.58 13.32
N THR A 35 -0.98 11.52 12.40
CA THR A 35 0.11 12.29 11.80
C THR A 35 -0.29 13.76 11.67
N ALA A 36 0.64 14.59 11.22
CA ALA A 36 0.39 15.97 10.83
C ALA A 36 1.32 16.33 9.67
N TYR A 37 1.10 15.66 8.54
CA TYR A 37 1.99 15.81 7.38
C TYR A 37 1.37 16.67 6.29
N ASP A 38 2.19 17.55 5.71
CA ASP A 38 1.94 18.21 4.44
C ASP A 38 2.77 17.48 3.37
N LEU A 39 2.09 16.72 2.52
CA LEU A 39 2.72 15.89 1.49
C LEU A 39 2.79 16.57 0.11
N ARG A 40 2.34 17.82 -0.04
CA ARG A 40 2.28 18.52 -1.34
C ARG A 40 3.63 18.71 -2.03
N ARG A 41 4.73 18.69 -1.28
CA ARG A 41 6.10 18.83 -1.81
C ARG A 41 6.73 17.51 -2.25
N TYR A 42 6.11 16.39 -1.92
CA TYR A 42 6.61 15.08 -2.30
C TYR A 42 5.96 14.61 -3.59
N LYS A 43 6.74 13.93 -4.42
CA LYS A 43 6.25 13.44 -5.72
C LYS A 43 5.70 12.03 -5.64
N ARG A 44 6.35 11.19 -4.87
CA ARG A 44 6.03 9.76 -4.76
C ARG A 44 6.05 9.30 -3.31
N LEU A 45 5.26 8.26 -3.05
CA LEU A 45 5.35 7.46 -1.83
C LEU A 45 5.82 6.07 -2.22
N GLN A 46 6.80 5.55 -1.48
CA GLN A 46 7.39 4.24 -1.72
C GLN A 46 7.41 3.42 -0.44
N LEU A 47 7.01 2.17 -0.54
CA LEU A 47 7.00 1.20 0.55
C LEU A 47 7.23 -0.19 -0.06
N PHE A 48 8.09 -1.00 0.57
CA PHE A 48 8.21 -2.41 0.23
C PHE A 48 7.35 -3.24 1.17
N ALA A 49 6.67 -4.23 0.63
CA ALA A 49 5.90 -5.19 1.40
C ALA A 49 6.36 -6.62 1.07
N HIS A 50 6.58 -7.39 2.12
CA HIS A 50 6.77 -8.84 2.04
C HIS A 50 5.47 -9.51 2.45
N ALA A 51 5.09 -10.55 1.74
CA ALA A 51 3.86 -11.28 1.98
C ALA A 51 4.10 -12.79 1.93
N GLU A 52 3.64 -13.50 2.95
CA GLU A 52 3.70 -14.96 3.02
C GLU A 52 2.39 -15.52 3.57
N ALA A 53 2.01 -16.71 3.14
CA ALA A 53 0.93 -17.46 3.75
C ALA A 53 1.44 -18.22 4.99
N PRO A 54 0.63 -18.45 6.03
CA PRO A 54 0.94 -19.48 7.02
C PRO A 54 1.15 -20.85 6.34
N ILE A 55 2.06 -21.66 6.86
CA ILE A 55 2.39 -22.96 6.26
C ILE A 55 1.15 -23.84 6.06
N GLU A 56 0.24 -23.81 7.03
CA GLU A 56 -1.04 -24.52 7.00
C GLU A 56 -1.98 -24.08 5.89
N ASP A 57 -1.85 -22.84 5.42
CA ASP A 57 -2.74 -22.20 4.43
C ASP A 57 -2.10 -22.04 3.06
N GLU A 58 -0.81 -22.33 2.90
CA GLU A 58 -0.04 -22.07 1.68
C GLU A 58 -0.67 -22.74 0.43
N ALA A 59 -1.21 -23.94 0.59
CA ALA A 59 -1.84 -24.65 -0.53
C ALA A 59 -3.20 -24.07 -0.95
N SER A 60 -3.82 -23.24 -0.11
CA SER A 60 -5.15 -22.66 -0.33
C SER A 60 -5.11 -21.19 -0.75
N LEU A 61 -3.96 -20.53 -0.63
CA LEU A 61 -3.78 -19.12 -0.97
C LEU A 61 -2.93 -18.95 -2.23
N SER A 62 -3.35 -18.05 -3.08
CA SER A 62 -2.68 -17.72 -4.35
C SER A 62 -2.30 -16.25 -4.43
N ASN A 63 -1.40 -15.93 -5.37
CA ASN A 63 -1.05 -14.55 -5.67
C ASN A 63 -2.30 -13.74 -6.03
N GLY A 64 -2.48 -12.59 -5.38
CA GLY A 64 -3.61 -11.72 -5.60
C GLY A 64 -4.85 -12.01 -4.75
N ASP A 65 -4.91 -13.10 -3.97
CA ASP A 65 -6.03 -13.39 -3.08
C ASP A 65 -6.20 -12.35 -1.98
N PHE A 66 -5.11 -11.66 -1.65
CA PHE A 66 -5.18 -10.51 -0.77
C PHE A 66 -4.31 -9.35 -1.27
N SER A 67 -4.67 -8.17 -0.81
CA SER A 67 -3.99 -6.91 -1.13
C SER A 67 -3.44 -6.26 0.12
N VAL A 68 -2.34 -5.53 -0.03
CA VAL A 68 -1.91 -4.53 0.94
C VAL A 68 -2.38 -3.17 0.45
N PHE A 69 -2.92 -2.35 1.33
CA PHE A 69 -3.32 -0.99 1.01
C PHE A 69 -2.76 0.03 2.01
N ILE A 70 -2.55 1.25 1.51
CA ILE A 70 -2.24 2.41 2.33
C ILE A 70 -3.32 3.48 2.15
N ARG A 71 -3.81 4.06 3.25
CA ARG A 71 -4.71 5.21 3.25
C ARG A 71 -4.03 6.45 3.79
N LEU A 72 -4.28 7.57 3.14
CA LEU A 72 -3.78 8.89 3.50
C LEU A 72 -4.95 9.87 3.53
N GLY A 73 -5.20 10.52 4.64
CA GLY A 73 -6.31 11.46 4.70
C GLY A 73 -6.45 12.20 6.02
N SER A 74 -7.54 12.95 6.14
CA SER A 74 -7.92 13.58 7.40
C SER A 74 -8.55 12.59 8.39
N ASP A 75 -9.09 11.50 7.87
CA ASP A 75 -9.55 10.33 8.62
C ASP A 75 -9.46 9.09 7.70
N TYR A 76 -9.66 7.89 8.25
CA TYR A 76 -9.54 6.63 7.52
C TYR A 76 -10.89 6.05 7.06
N LYS A 77 -12.01 6.74 7.33
CA LYS A 77 -13.37 6.26 7.00
C LYS A 77 -14.05 7.07 5.91
N ASN A 78 -14.00 8.40 6.03
CA ASN A 78 -14.83 9.30 5.24
C ASN A 78 -14.03 10.25 4.34
N ASN A 79 -12.73 10.47 4.63
CA ASN A 79 -11.91 11.44 3.89
C ASN A 79 -10.49 10.92 3.71
N TYR A 80 -10.29 10.06 2.70
CA TYR A 80 -8.99 9.44 2.42
C TYR A 80 -8.77 9.18 0.95
N TYR A 81 -7.49 9.12 0.55
CA TYR A 81 -6.99 8.42 -0.62
C TYR A 81 -6.51 7.04 -0.21
N GLU A 82 -6.68 6.05 -1.07
CA GLU A 82 -6.15 4.70 -0.87
C GLU A 82 -5.38 4.24 -2.09
N TYR A 83 -4.23 3.65 -1.86
CA TYR A 83 -3.47 2.90 -2.86
C TYR A 83 -3.41 1.45 -2.45
N GLU A 84 -3.74 0.54 -3.36
CA GLU A 84 -3.90 -0.89 -3.11
C GLU A 84 -3.12 -1.71 -4.12
N VAL A 85 -2.39 -2.70 -3.61
CA VAL A 85 -1.52 -3.59 -4.39
C VAL A 85 -1.88 -5.03 -4.08
N PRO A 86 -2.33 -5.82 -5.08
CA PRO A 86 -2.47 -7.27 -4.93
C PRO A 86 -1.11 -7.90 -4.68
N MET A 87 -1.01 -8.74 -3.64
CA MET A 87 0.26 -9.31 -3.21
C MET A 87 0.62 -10.59 -3.95
N GLU A 88 1.90 -10.73 -4.26
CA GLU A 88 2.53 -12.00 -4.59
C GLU A 88 3.10 -12.61 -3.32
N LEU A 89 2.81 -13.91 -3.11
CA LEU A 89 3.24 -14.63 -1.93
C LEU A 89 4.66 -15.15 -2.10
N THR A 90 5.49 -14.97 -1.07
CA THR A 90 6.76 -15.68 -0.99
C THR A 90 6.48 -17.13 -0.65
N PRO A 91 6.89 -18.10 -1.49
CA PRO A 91 6.69 -19.52 -1.19
C PRO A 91 7.49 -19.94 0.04
N HIS A 92 6.89 -20.76 0.90
CA HIS A 92 7.67 -21.45 1.92
C HIS A 92 8.66 -22.40 1.25
N SER A 93 9.89 -22.40 1.73
CA SER A 93 10.93 -23.30 1.26
C SER A 93 11.62 -23.94 2.46
N SER A 94 11.87 -25.24 2.36
CA SER A 94 12.75 -25.93 3.30
C SER A 94 14.22 -25.49 3.15
N ILE A 95 14.53 -24.81 2.04
CA ILE A 95 15.84 -24.22 1.77
C ILE A 95 15.75 -22.72 2.11
N LEU A 96 16.65 -22.24 2.95
CA LEU A 96 16.76 -20.82 3.27
C LEU A 96 17.11 -20.03 2.02
N TYR A 97 16.40 -18.92 1.81
CA TYR A 97 16.70 -17.98 0.73
C TYR A 97 18.08 -17.34 0.95
N ASN A 98 18.86 -17.27 -0.11
CA ASN A 98 20.19 -16.66 -0.06
C ASN A 98 20.09 -15.17 -0.42
N THR A 99 20.35 -14.31 0.56
CA THR A 99 20.30 -12.85 0.39
C THR A 99 21.30 -12.28 -0.62
N ASN A 100 22.32 -13.06 -1.01
CA ASN A 100 23.31 -12.67 -2.03
C ASN A 100 22.91 -13.14 -3.44
N ASN A 101 21.78 -13.85 -3.57
CA ASN A 101 21.27 -14.33 -4.85
C ASN A 101 20.08 -13.47 -5.28
N SER A 102 20.18 -12.82 -6.43
CA SER A 102 19.11 -11.93 -6.94
C SER A 102 17.78 -12.65 -7.20
N ALA A 103 17.82 -13.92 -7.61
CA ALA A 103 16.61 -14.70 -7.84
C ALA A 103 15.89 -15.04 -6.52
N ASP A 104 16.63 -15.26 -5.45
CA ASP A 104 16.05 -15.46 -4.12
C ASP A 104 15.56 -14.15 -3.51
N GLN A 105 16.27 -13.03 -3.75
CA GLN A 105 15.81 -11.71 -3.34
C GLN A 105 14.47 -11.36 -4.02
N GLU A 106 14.31 -11.65 -5.32
CA GLU A 106 13.06 -11.41 -6.04
C GLU A 106 11.89 -12.26 -5.51
N LYS A 107 12.15 -13.48 -5.03
CA LYS A 107 11.10 -14.31 -4.39
C LYS A 107 10.65 -13.75 -3.05
N VAL A 108 11.59 -13.21 -2.26
CA VAL A 108 11.29 -12.64 -0.92
C VAL A 108 10.70 -11.24 -1.03
N TRP A 109 11.20 -10.45 -1.98
CA TRP A 109 10.78 -9.07 -2.23
C TRP A 109 10.35 -8.88 -3.70
N PRO A 110 9.24 -9.48 -4.13
CA PRO A 110 8.78 -9.31 -5.50
C PRO A 110 8.56 -7.83 -5.82
N MET A 111 9.07 -7.38 -6.95
CA MET A 111 8.84 -5.99 -7.40
C MET A 111 7.34 -5.68 -7.55
N ALA A 112 6.53 -6.69 -7.81
CA ALA A 112 5.07 -6.58 -7.84
C ALA A 112 4.47 -6.13 -6.49
N ASN A 113 5.12 -6.43 -5.37
CA ASN A 113 4.67 -6.07 -4.03
C ASN A 113 5.11 -4.67 -3.59
N LYS A 114 5.89 -3.97 -4.42
CA LYS A 114 6.29 -2.61 -4.13
C LYS A 114 5.10 -1.65 -4.28
N LEU A 115 4.75 -0.97 -3.20
CA LEU A 115 3.88 0.19 -3.26
C LEU A 115 4.75 1.38 -3.70
N ASP A 116 4.63 1.79 -4.94
CA ASP A 116 5.37 2.93 -5.50
C ASP A 116 4.43 3.73 -6.40
N PHE A 117 3.93 4.83 -5.90
CA PHE A 117 2.91 5.60 -6.60
C PHE A 117 3.13 7.09 -6.53
N SER A 118 2.64 7.77 -7.57
CA SER A 118 2.62 9.22 -7.66
C SER A 118 1.55 9.80 -6.74
N LEU A 119 1.92 10.78 -5.92
CA LEU A 119 0.95 11.56 -5.13
C LEU A 119 0.09 12.46 -6.03
N GLU A 120 0.60 12.84 -7.20
CA GLU A 120 -0.17 13.56 -8.21
C GLU A 120 -1.33 12.70 -8.75
N ALA A 121 -1.11 11.39 -8.97
CA ALA A 121 -2.18 10.48 -9.42
C ALA A 121 -3.38 10.45 -8.46
N LEU A 122 -3.16 10.61 -7.16
CA LEU A 122 -4.24 10.72 -6.17
C LEU A 122 -5.02 12.02 -6.33
N THR A 123 -4.33 13.14 -6.54
CA THR A 123 -4.98 14.44 -6.74
C THR A 123 -5.71 14.52 -8.08
N ASP A 124 -5.16 13.91 -9.12
CA ASP A 124 -5.81 13.81 -10.43
C ASP A 124 -7.10 12.98 -10.37
N LEU A 125 -7.08 11.87 -9.64
CA LEU A 125 -8.28 11.08 -9.37
C LEU A 125 -9.37 11.91 -8.68
N LYS A 126 -9.00 12.75 -7.72
CA LYS A 126 -9.93 13.68 -7.05
C LYS A 126 -10.51 14.69 -8.02
N LEU A 127 -9.66 15.32 -8.84
CA LEU A 127 -10.09 16.31 -9.82
C LEU A 127 -11.05 15.70 -10.84
N GLU A 128 -10.75 14.50 -11.33
CA GLU A 128 -11.60 13.76 -12.26
C GLU A 128 -12.96 13.44 -11.64
N ARG A 129 -13.00 12.81 -10.46
CA ARG A 129 -14.23 12.52 -9.74
C ARG A 129 -15.07 13.79 -9.56
N ASN A 130 -14.45 14.88 -9.13
CA ASN A 130 -15.16 16.13 -8.90
C ASN A 130 -15.71 16.74 -10.20
N LYS A 131 -14.98 16.60 -11.31
CA LYS A 131 -15.45 17.01 -12.64
C LYS A 131 -16.67 16.22 -13.06
N LEU A 132 -16.63 14.88 -12.99
CA LEU A 132 -17.75 14.00 -13.32
C LEU A 132 -18.97 14.33 -12.45
N LYS A 133 -18.78 14.54 -11.16
CA LYS A 133 -19.87 14.90 -10.25
C LYS A 133 -20.54 16.22 -10.65
N ARG A 134 -19.78 17.25 -10.97
CA ARG A 134 -20.33 18.54 -11.43
C ARG A 134 -21.06 18.43 -12.75
N GLN A 135 -20.65 17.52 -13.62
CA GLN A 135 -21.27 17.27 -14.93
C GLN A 135 -22.49 16.33 -14.85
N GLY A 136 -22.80 15.77 -13.66
CA GLY A 136 -23.85 14.79 -13.50
C GLY A 136 -23.57 13.46 -14.22
N GLN A 137 -22.28 13.16 -14.47
CA GLN A 137 -21.85 11.98 -15.21
C GLN A 137 -21.34 10.89 -14.27
N GLY A 138 -21.40 9.61 -14.73
CA GLY A 138 -20.77 8.47 -14.07
C GLY A 138 -21.41 8.02 -12.76
N ASN A 139 -22.59 8.54 -12.39
CA ASN A 139 -23.24 8.24 -11.12
C ASN A 139 -22.29 8.36 -9.89
N VAL A 140 -21.46 9.40 -9.88
CA VAL A 140 -20.38 9.59 -8.92
C VAL A 140 -20.88 10.25 -7.64
N SER A 141 -20.46 9.73 -6.49
CA SER A 141 -20.72 10.31 -5.16
C SER A 141 -19.43 10.74 -4.47
N TYR A 142 -19.51 11.80 -3.64
CA TYR A 142 -18.38 12.17 -2.77
C TYR A 142 -18.20 11.22 -1.60
N THR A 143 -19.25 10.56 -1.14
CA THR A 143 -19.25 9.68 0.02
C THR A 143 -19.06 8.21 -0.30
N ALA A 144 -19.15 7.83 -1.58
CA ALA A 144 -18.84 6.50 -2.04
C ALA A 144 -17.40 6.41 -2.57
N VAL A 145 -16.87 5.21 -2.62
CA VAL A 145 -15.56 4.94 -3.21
C VAL A 145 -15.60 5.26 -4.71
N TYR A 146 -14.70 6.12 -5.15
CA TYR A 146 -14.37 6.31 -6.56
C TYR A 146 -12.98 5.78 -6.81
N ALA A 147 -12.82 4.87 -7.76
CA ALA A 147 -11.58 4.15 -7.96
C ALA A 147 -11.23 3.94 -9.42
N LYS A 148 -9.94 3.85 -9.70
CA LYS A 148 -9.36 3.49 -10.99
C LYS A 148 -8.10 2.66 -10.78
N ASN A 149 -7.65 2.02 -11.85
CA ASN A 149 -6.31 1.47 -11.87
C ASN A 149 -5.27 2.60 -11.91
N ASP A 150 -4.12 2.34 -11.30
CA ASP A 150 -2.99 3.26 -11.37
C ASP A 150 -2.52 3.36 -12.83
N PRO A 151 -2.41 4.56 -13.41
CA PRO A 151 -1.94 4.72 -14.78
C PRO A 151 -0.49 4.25 -15.01
N ASP A 152 0.36 4.32 -13.97
CA ASP A 152 1.76 3.87 -14.03
C ASP A 152 1.88 2.36 -13.81
N ASN A 153 0.94 1.75 -13.08
CA ASN A 153 0.91 0.32 -12.82
C ASN A 153 -0.54 -0.20 -12.75
N PRO A 154 -1.14 -0.57 -13.89
CA PRO A 154 -2.57 -0.93 -13.98
C PRO A 154 -3.01 -2.14 -13.15
N ARG A 155 -2.07 -2.91 -12.61
CA ARG A 155 -2.34 -3.97 -11.64
C ARG A 155 -2.83 -3.41 -10.30
N ASN A 156 -2.39 -2.22 -9.95
CA ASN A 156 -2.69 -1.55 -8.69
C ASN A 156 -3.90 -0.63 -8.83
N ARG A 157 -4.54 -0.34 -7.70
CA ARG A 157 -5.76 0.46 -7.67
C ARG A 157 -5.54 1.72 -6.83
N ILE A 158 -6.01 2.84 -7.34
CA ILE A 158 -6.14 4.10 -6.60
C ILE A 158 -7.60 4.41 -6.34
N SER A 159 -7.92 4.88 -5.15
CA SER A 159 -9.29 5.25 -4.79
C SER A 159 -9.36 6.46 -3.88
N ILE A 160 -10.54 7.06 -3.84
CA ILE A 160 -10.83 8.23 -3.02
C ILE A 160 -12.23 8.14 -2.43
N VAL A 161 -12.36 8.57 -1.18
CA VAL A 161 -13.63 8.82 -0.50
C VAL A 161 -13.57 10.21 0.14
N GLY A 162 -14.67 10.94 0.10
CA GLY A 162 -14.80 12.23 0.74
C GLY A 162 -13.96 13.34 0.07
N ASN A 163 -13.41 14.21 0.90
CA ASN A 163 -12.61 15.36 0.44
C ASN A 163 -11.22 15.41 1.12
N PRO A 164 -10.38 14.36 0.94
CA PRO A 164 -9.04 14.38 1.52
C PRO A 164 -8.16 15.45 0.87
N SER A 165 -7.13 15.88 1.62
CA SER A 165 -6.11 16.82 1.15
C SER A 165 -4.72 16.32 1.51
N LEU A 166 -3.79 16.37 0.57
CA LEU A 166 -2.37 16.08 0.84
C LEU A 166 -1.68 17.18 1.64
N ALA A 167 -2.31 18.36 1.76
CA ALA A 167 -1.82 19.45 2.63
C ALA A 167 -2.01 19.14 4.12
N GLU A 168 -2.94 18.25 4.45
CA GLU A 168 -3.31 17.97 5.84
C GLU A 168 -3.63 16.48 6.00
N VAL A 169 -2.57 15.67 6.01
CA VAL A 169 -2.67 14.22 6.25
C VAL A 169 -2.58 13.97 7.75
N LYS A 170 -3.74 13.73 8.38
CA LYS A 170 -3.87 13.47 9.82
C LYS A 170 -3.78 12.01 10.19
N VAL A 171 -3.97 11.13 9.22
CA VAL A 171 -3.93 9.67 9.40
C VAL A 171 -3.20 9.01 8.24
N ILE A 172 -2.30 8.10 8.59
CA ILE A 172 -1.77 7.09 7.69
C ILE A 172 -2.22 5.73 8.22
N MET A 173 -2.86 4.93 7.37
CA MET A 173 -3.30 3.57 7.68
C MET A 173 -2.68 2.60 6.68
N ILE A 174 -2.22 1.46 7.18
CA ILE A 174 -1.75 0.34 6.36
C ILE A 174 -2.57 -0.89 6.76
N GLY A 175 -3.03 -1.63 5.78
CA GLY A 175 -3.86 -2.80 6.02
C GLY A 175 -3.76 -3.87 4.96
N VAL A 176 -4.38 -4.99 5.27
CA VAL A 176 -4.55 -6.17 4.41
C VAL A 176 -6.03 -6.35 4.14
N ARG A 177 -6.39 -6.61 2.88
CA ARG A 177 -7.74 -6.92 2.41
C ARG A 177 -7.75 -8.30 1.79
N ASN A 178 -8.77 -9.10 2.09
CA ASN A 178 -9.09 -10.33 1.39
C ASN A 178 -9.94 -9.96 0.15
N ASN A 179 -9.47 -10.29 -1.05
CA ASN A 179 -10.06 -9.90 -2.33
C ASN A 179 -11.20 -10.81 -2.76
#